data_ab825c1e40f374c3efd76dd8620992ea
#
_entry.id   ab825c1e40f374c3efd76dd8620992ea
#
_cell.length_a   1.000
_cell.length_b   1.000
_cell.length_c   1.000
_cell.angle_alpha   90.00
_cell.angle_beta   90.00
_cell.angle_gamma   90.00
#
_symmetry.space_group_name_H-M   'P 1'
#
loop_
_entity.id
_entity.type
_entity.pdbx_description
1 polymer ?
#
loop_
_entity_poly.entity_id
_entity_poly.type
_entity_poly.pdbx_seq_one_letter_code
_entity_poly.pdbx_strand_id
1 'polypeptide(L)'
;MDDIKNYNPAEAETLDSREVAEMVGKQHKHLLRDINGYIENMKQGTEPKVGLSAAELKIEPSEFFIPSTYTDSTGRELPCFLVTKKGCEFIANKLTGEKGTKFTALYVTLSLIHI
;
A
#
# COMPACT_ATOMS: atom_id res chain seq x y z
N MET A 1 -23.49 -13.31 -6.45
CA MET A 1 -24.05 -13.25 -5.18
C MET A 1 -23.16 -13.78 -4.12
N ASP A 2 -22.49 -14.83 -4.39
CA ASP A 2 -21.57 -15.35 -3.41
C ASP A 2 -20.46 -14.39 -3.12
N ASP A 3 -20.23 -13.50 -4.05
CA ASP A 3 -19.18 -12.49 -3.86
C ASP A 3 -19.43 -11.62 -2.65
N ILE A 4 -20.70 -11.43 -2.32
CA ILE A 4 -21.05 -10.59 -1.18
C ILE A 4 -20.60 -11.22 0.11
N LYS A 5 -20.69 -12.53 0.21
CA LYS A 5 -20.27 -13.22 1.42
C LYS A 5 -18.77 -13.14 1.65
N ASN A 6 -18.02 -13.10 0.56
CA ASN A 6 -16.58 -13.07 0.65
C ASN A 6 -16.03 -11.67 0.46
N TYR A 7 -16.92 -10.70 0.39
CA TYR A 7 -16.52 -9.33 0.19
C TYR A 7 -15.71 -8.82 1.37
N ASN A 8 -14.54 -8.29 1.07
CA ASN A 8 -13.68 -7.68 2.05
C ASN A 8 -13.39 -6.26 1.61
N PRO A 9 -13.99 -5.27 2.26
CA PRO A 9 -13.80 -3.88 1.82
C PRO A 9 -12.34 -3.47 1.72
N ALA A 10 -11.49 -3.98 2.61
CA ALA A 10 -10.07 -3.64 2.57
C ALA A 10 -9.43 -4.16 1.30
N GLU A 11 -9.76 -5.38 0.89
CA GLU A 11 -9.19 -5.95 -0.32
C GLU A 11 -9.79 -5.34 -1.58
N ALA A 12 -11.10 -5.04 -1.53
CA ALA A 12 -11.78 -4.48 -2.68
C ALA A 12 -11.23 -3.11 -3.08
N GLU A 13 -10.63 -2.43 -2.11
CA GLU A 13 -10.12 -1.09 -2.34
C GLU A 13 -8.60 -1.05 -2.34
N THR A 14 -7.97 -2.18 -2.63
CA THR A 14 -6.51 -2.22 -2.64
C THR A 14 -5.99 -2.33 -4.06
N LEU A 15 -4.72 -1.96 -4.20
CA LEU A 15 -3.98 -2.17 -5.43
C LEU A 15 -2.85 -3.13 -5.12
N ASP A 16 -2.58 -4.04 -6.03
CA ASP A 16 -1.45 -4.95 -5.90
C ASP A 16 -0.17 -4.13 -6.04
N SER A 17 0.84 -4.44 -5.21
CA SER A 17 2.09 -3.69 -5.25
C SER A 17 2.76 -3.76 -6.62
N ARG A 18 2.50 -4.80 -7.42
CA ARG A 18 3.04 -4.87 -8.77
C ARG A 18 2.43 -3.79 -9.65
N GLU A 19 1.14 -3.52 -9.48
CA GLU A 19 0.48 -2.44 -10.21
C GLU A 19 1.00 -1.09 -9.76
N VAL A 20 1.17 -0.93 -8.45
CA VAL A 20 1.68 0.33 -7.93
C VAL A 20 3.07 0.60 -8.47
N ALA A 21 3.91 -0.44 -8.54
CA ALA A 21 5.26 -0.28 -9.08
C ALA A 21 5.22 0.25 -10.50
N GLU A 22 4.33 -0.29 -11.32
CA GLU A 22 4.18 0.19 -12.68
C GLU A 22 3.72 1.64 -12.73
N MET A 23 2.76 1.96 -11.86
CA MET A 23 2.20 3.30 -11.84
C MET A 23 3.23 4.36 -11.45
N VAL A 24 4.16 4.01 -10.57
CA VAL A 24 5.16 4.97 -10.12
C VAL A 24 6.49 4.83 -10.88
N GLY A 25 6.58 3.89 -11.80
CA GLY A 25 7.78 3.73 -12.61
C GLY A 25 8.95 3.11 -11.88
N LYS A 26 8.70 2.20 -10.95
CA LYS A 26 9.73 1.49 -10.23
C LYS A 26 9.67 0.01 -10.50
N GLN A 27 10.80 -0.68 -10.33
CA GLN A 27 10.78 -2.12 -10.37
C GLN A 27 10.11 -2.62 -9.11
N HIS A 28 9.35 -3.71 -9.24
CA HIS A 28 8.60 -4.24 -8.10
C HIS A 28 9.50 -4.56 -6.90
N LYS A 29 10.67 -5.13 -7.14
CA LYS A 29 11.58 -5.46 -6.04
C LYS A 29 12.01 -4.22 -5.26
N HIS A 30 12.18 -3.11 -5.95
CA HIS A 30 12.57 -1.86 -5.28
C HIS A 30 11.41 -1.31 -4.46
N LEU A 31 10.20 -1.40 -5.00
CA LEU A 31 9.02 -0.95 -4.26
C LEU A 31 8.81 -1.82 -3.03
N LEU A 32 9.01 -3.14 -3.14
CA LEU A 32 8.89 -4.03 -1.99
C LEU A 32 9.86 -3.63 -0.89
N ARG A 33 11.08 -3.31 -1.28
CA ARG A 33 12.08 -2.88 -0.30
C ARG A 33 11.64 -1.59 0.38
N ASP A 34 11.11 -0.65 -0.41
CA ASP A 34 10.65 0.62 0.16
C ASP A 34 9.50 0.39 1.13
N ILE A 35 8.53 -0.46 0.75
CA ILE A 35 7.39 -0.73 1.61
C ILE A 35 7.82 -1.40 2.90
N ASN A 36 8.76 -2.35 2.82
CA ASN A 36 9.26 -2.99 4.02
C ASN A 36 9.95 -1.98 4.95
N GLY A 37 10.65 -1.02 4.36
CA GLY A 37 11.26 0.06 5.14
C GLY A 37 10.22 0.92 5.83
N TYR A 38 9.15 1.24 5.12
CA TYR A 38 8.06 2.04 5.70
C TYR A 38 7.43 1.29 6.87
N ILE A 39 7.18 -0.01 6.68
CA ILE A 39 6.58 -0.82 7.74
C ILE A 39 7.47 -0.84 8.98
N GLU A 40 8.78 -1.00 8.78
CA GLU A 40 9.71 -0.98 9.91
C GLU A 40 9.67 0.34 10.65
N ASN A 41 9.64 1.44 9.91
CA ASN A 41 9.58 2.74 10.54
C ASN A 41 8.29 2.93 11.33
N MET A 42 7.20 2.41 10.82
CA MET A 42 5.92 2.49 11.53
C MET A 42 5.94 1.68 12.81
N LYS A 43 6.56 0.49 12.75
CA LYS A 43 6.62 -0.38 13.92
C LYS A 43 7.48 0.19 15.03
N GLN A 44 8.51 0.92 14.67
CA GLN A 44 9.40 1.46 15.68
C GLN A 44 8.78 2.59 16.48
N GLY A 45 7.58 2.97 16.09
CA GLY A 45 6.82 3.91 16.89
C GLY A 45 7.61 5.15 17.19
N THR A 46 7.97 5.84 16.17
CA THR A 46 8.77 7.01 16.25
C THR A 46 8.41 7.92 17.41
N GLU A 47 9.37 8.74 17.80
CA GLU A 47 9.19 9.66 18.90
C GLU A 47 8.06 10.63 18.63
N PRO A 48 7.19 10.81 19.63
CA PRO A 48 6.07 11.74 19.48
C PRO A 48 6.58 13.17 19.50
N LYS A 49 6.36 13.86 18.40
CA LYS A 49 6.82 15.24 18.31
C LYS A 49 5.80 16.24 18.80
N VAL A 50 4.62 15.75 19.11
CA VAL A 50 3.54 16.62 19.56
C VAL A 50 2.96 16.16 20.88
N GLY A 51 3.74 15.42 21.63
CA GLY A 51 3.30 14.99 22.96
C GLY A 51 2.47 13.75 23.01
N LEU A 52 2.16 13.15 21.85
CA LEU A 52 1.44 11.89 21.82
C LEU A 52 2.41 10.73 21.75
N SER A 53 2.13 9.69 22.50
CA SER A 53 2.98 8.50 22.47
C SER A 53 2.59 7.63 21.29
N ALA A 54 3.51 6.76 20.87
CA ALA A 54 3.21 5.84 19.78
C ALA A 54 2.03 4.95 20.15
N ALA A 55 1.90 4.60 21.44
CA ALA A 55 0.79 3.79 21.89
C ALA A 55 -0.54 4.50 21.73
N GLU A 56 -0.55 5.81 21.89
CA GLU A 56 -1.76 6.58 21.74
C GLU A 56 -2.17 6.73 20.29
N LEU A 57 -1.20 6.82 19.38
CA LEU A 57 -1.48 6.95 17.97
C LEU A 57 -1.88 5.63 17.36
N LYS A 58 -1.32 4.54 17.86
CA LYS A 58 -1.67 3.19 17.39
C LYS A 58 -1.62 3.05 15.88
N ILE A 59 -0.44 3.27 15.33
CA ILE A 59 -0.25 3.09 13.90
C ILE A 59 -0.11 1.61 13.58
N GLU A 60 -1.00 1.11 12.73
CA GLU A 60 -0.97 -0.29 12.32
C GLU A 60 -0.52 -0.38 10.87
N PRO A 61 0.66 -0.93 10.61
CA PRO A 61 1.13 -1.02 9.22
C PRO A 61 0.17 -1.75 8.30
N SER A 62 -0.60 -2.70 8.82
CA SER A 62 -1.54 -3.43 7.98
C SER A 62 -2.70 -2.58 7.49
N GLU A 63 -2.89 -1.40 8.03
CA GLU A 63 -3.88 -0.49 7.49
C GLU A 63 -3.39 0.19 6.22
N PHE A 64 -2.10 0.07 5.94
CA PHE A 64 -1.48 0.67 4.77
C PHE A 64 -1.05 -0.39 3.76
N PHE A 65 -0.39 -1.44 4.24
CA PHE A 65 0.18 -2.47 3.38
C PHE A 65 -0.16 -3.84 3.94
N ILE A 66 -0.93 -4.62 3.19
CA ILE A 66 -1.34 -5.95 3.61
C ILE A 66 -0.45 -6.99 2.94
N PRO A 67 0.31 -7.78 3.71
CA PRO A 67 1.17 -8.80 3.10
C PRO A 67 0.35 -9.81 2.31
N SER A 68 0.85 -10.17 1.13
CA SER A 68 0.18 -11.13 0.28
C SER A 68 1.24 -11.85 -0.55
N THR A 69 0.79 -12.73 -1.44
CA THR A 69 1.69 -13.45 -2.33
C THR A 69 1.04 -13.57 -3.70
N TYR A 70 1.88 -13.87 -4.69
CA TYR A 70 1.40 -14.17 -6.03
C TYR A 70 2.26 -15.27 -6.60
N THR A 71 1.72 -15.96 -7.62
CA THR A 71 2.45 -17.05 -8.26
C THR A 71 2.97 -16.56 -9.61
N ASP A 72 4.29 -16.73 -9.83
CA ASP A 72 4.86 -16.27 -11.09
C ASP A 72 4.68 -17.33 -12.17
N SER A 73 5.21 -17.05 -13.36
CA SER A 73 5.03 -17.93 -14.52
C SER A 73 5.70 -19.29 -14.34
N THR A 74 6.63 -19.41 -13.41
CA THR A 74 7.32 -20.69 -13.16
C THR A 74 6.67 -21.47 -12.04
N GLY A 75 5.58 -20.95 -11.46
CA GLY A 75 4.89 -21.65 -10.39
C GLY A 75 5.41 -21.33 -9.00
N ARG A 76 6.33 -20.39 -8.88
CA ARG A 76 6.85 -20.02 -7.56
C ARG A 76 5.95 -18.98 -6.91
N GLU A 77 5.78 -19.13 -5.60
CA GLU A 77 5.02 -18.16 -4.83
C GLU A 77 5.96 -17.08 -4.33
N LEU A 78 5.64 -15.86 -4.65
CA LEU A 78 6.49 -14.71 -4.34
C LEU A 78 5.72 -13.67 -3.54
N PRO A 79 6.41 -12.87 -2.72
CA PRO A 79 5.73 -11.89 -1.88
C PRO A 79 5.27 -10.67 -2.65
N CYS A 80 4.18 -10.12 -2.19
CA CYS A 80 3.70 -8.83 -2.66
C CYS A 80 2.90 -8.20 -1.53
N PHE A 81 2.38 -7.01 -1.78
CA PHE A 81 1.51 -6.35 -0.81
C PHE A 81 0.24 -5.90 -1.52
N LEU A 82 -0.84 -5.91 -0.76
CA LEU A 82 -2.05 -5.22 -1.18
C LEU A 82 -1.97 -3.84 -0.54
N VAL A 83 -1.97 -2.81 -1.36
CA VAL A 83 -1.78 -1.43 -0.91
C VAL A 83 -3.16 -0.80 -0.77
N THR A 84 -3.51 -0.44 0.45
CA THR A 84 -4.81 0.17 0.73
C THR A 84 -4.83 1.62 0.26
N LYS A 85 -5.98 2.25 0.36
CA LYS A 85 -6.08 3.66 0.01
C LYS A 85 -5.13 4.49 0.87
N LYS A 86 -5.05 4.18 2.16
CA LYS A 86 -4.10 4.85 3.05
C LYS A 86 -2.67 4.62 2.59
N GLY A 87 -2.37 3.39 2.17
CA GLY A 87 -1.04 3.08 1.66
C GLY A 87 -0.72 3.83 0.40
N CYS A 88 -1.71 3.98 -0.48
CA CYS A 88 -1.51 4.76 -1.70
C CYS A 88 -1.24 6.23 -1.38
N GLU A 89 -1.97 6.78 -0.42
CA GLU A 89 -1.74 8.16 -0.01
C GLU A 89 -0.35 8.31 0.59
N PHE A 90 0.06 7.32 1.37
CA PHE A 90 1.39 7.34 1.98
C PHE A 90 2.47 7.36 0.90
N ILE A 91 2.33 6.46 -0.08
CA ILE A 91 3.31 6.40 -1.16
C ILE A 91 3.32 7.70 -1.96
N ALA A 92 2.15 8.25 -2.24
CA ALA A 92 2.05 9.50 -2.99
C ALA A 92 2.80 10.62 -2.28
N ASN A 93 2.74 10.64 -0.95
CA ASN A 93 3.44 11.65 -0.17
C ASN A 93 4.95 11.47 -0.20
N LYS A 94 5.42 10.25 -0.49
CA LYS A 94 6.86 10.01 -0.61
C LYS A 94 7.40 10.38 -1.98
N LEU A 95 6.52 10.49 -2.96
CA LEU A 95 6.89 10.92 -4.29
C LEU A 95 6.86 12.44 -4.35
N THR A 96 7.72 13.02 -5.18
CA THR A 96 7.77 14.47 -5.27
C THR A 96 7.23 14.94 -6.61
N GLY A 97 6.64 16.13 -6.58
CA GLY A 97 6.22 16.82 -7.80
C GLY A 97 5.26 16.04 -8.65
N GLU A 98 5.60 15.96 -9.92
CA GLU A 98 4.72 15.39 -10.93
C GLU A 98 4.37 13.93 -10.69
N LYS A 99 5.33 13.15 -10.21
CA LYS A 99 5.08 11.73 -9.96
C LYS A 99 4.01 11.51 -8.92
N GLY A 100 4.05 12.29 -7.85
CA GLY A 100 3.03 12.17 -6.80
C GLY A 100 1.67 12.54 -7.32
N THR A 101 1.59 13.60 -8.09
CA THR A 101 0.32 14.05 -8.66
C THR A 101 -0.26 12.99 -9.59
N LYS A 102 0.56 12.44 -10.47
CA LYS A 102 0.09 11.43 -11.42
C LYS A 102 -0.36 10.17 -10.71
N PHE A 103 0.40 9.71 -9.74
CA PHE A 103 0.01 8.51 -9.02
C PHE A 103 -1.30 8.72 -8.27
N THR A 104 -1.43 9.87 -7.61
CA THR A 104 -2.66 10.17 -6.90
C THR A 104 -3.86 10.15 -7.84
N ALA A 105 -3.72 10.76 -8.99
CA ALA A 105 -4.81 10.79 -9.97
C ALA A 105 -5.18 9.38 -10.42
N LEU A 106 -4.19 8.53 -10.61
CA LEU A 106 -4.44 7.16 -11.06
C LEU A 106 -5.20 6.35 -10.02
N TYR A 107 -4.74 6.34 -8.77
CA TYR A 107 -5.40 5.48 -7.81
C TYR A 107 -6.78 6.02 -7.41
N VAL A 108 -6.96 7.32 -7.43
CA VAL A 108 -8.29 7.88 -7.18
C VAL A 108 -9.25 7.47 -8.28
N THR A 109 -8.80 7.53 -9.53
CA THR A 109 -9.63 7.11 -10.66
C THR A 109 -10.01 5.64 -10.55
N LEU A 110 -9.04 4.79 -10.20
CA LEU A 110 -9.31 3.37 -10.06
C LEU A 110 -10.28 3.08 -8.93
N SER A 111 -10.15 3.83 -7.83
CA SER A 111 -11.10 3.68 -6.73
C SER A 111 -12.52 3.97 -7.17
N LEU A 112 -12.71 5.02 -7.97
CA LEU A 112 -14.04 5.38 -8.43
C LEU A 112 -14.62 4.32 -9.36
N ILE A 113 -13.77 3.69 -10.15
CA ILE A 113 -14.23 2.64 -11.06
C ILE A 113 -14.77 1.44 -10.30
N HIS A 114 -14.23 1.16 -9.13
CA HIS A 114 -14.59 -0.01 -8.35
C HIS A 114 -15.75 0.25 -7.39
N ILE A 115 -16.28 1.42 -7.40
CA ILE A 115 -17.49 1.73 -6.63
C ILE A 115 -18.74 1.40 -7.46
#